data_eaf1ee9dedc675a181cbb2f9ab8123c1
#
_entry.id   eaf1ee9dedc675a181cbb2f9ab8123c1
#
_cell.length_a   1.000
_cell.length_b   1.000
_cell.length_c   1.000
_cell.angle_alpha   90.00
_cell.angle_beta   90.00
_cell.angle_gamma   90.00
#
_symmetry.space_group_name_H-M   'P 1'
#
loop_
_entity.id
_entity.type
_entity.pdbx_description
1 polymer ?
#
loop_
_entity_poly.entity_id
_entity_poly.type
_entity_poly.pdbx_seq_one_letter_code
_entity_poly.pdbx_strand_id
1 'polypeptide(L)'
;MRWFWIDRFSEFVSGKYATAVKCVSLADEVTDDYSPGRPYYPSSMIVEGMAQAGGLLIDQLNDFTGRVVLAKIQSSEFFFEALPGDQLDFRVELEDNLDVGSMVKGTVHRNGELQANINLIFAVLNDERFDKVQLFEPAEFCRMIRLLKLFEVGVNQDGTPILSLIHI
;
A
#
# COMPACT_ATOMS: atom_id res chain seq x y z
N MET A 1 -3.23 8.03 16.38
CA MET A 1 -2.74 8.51 15.06
C MET A 1 -3.06 7.42 14.05
N ARG A 2 -3.72 7.74 12.95
CA ARG A 2 -3.97 6.75 11.89
C ARG A 2 -2.78 6.74 10.94
N TRP A 3 -2.23 5.57 10.70
CA TRP A 3 -1.03 5.36 9.88
C TRP A 3 -1.42 5.03 8.44
N PHE A 4 -2.15 5.94 7.75
CA PHE A 4 -2.60 5.76 6.36
C PHE A 4 -1.84 6.70 5.44
N TRP A 5 -1.14 6.13 4.46
CA TRP A 5 -0.40 6.86 3.44
C TRP A 5 -1.00 6.72 2.04
N ILE A 6 -2.11 5.99 1.96
CA ILE A 6 -3.05 5.97 0.84
C ILE A 6 -4.45 6.30 1.40
N ASP A 7 -5.29 6.96 0.59
CA ASP A 7 -6.63 7.37 1.02
C ASP A 7 -7.68 6.29 0.71
N ARG A 8 -7.52 5.58 -0.43
CA ARG A 8 -8.39 4.50 -0.86
C ARG A 8 -7.79 3.70 -2.01
N PHE A 9 -8.28 2.49 -2.21
CA PHE A 9 -8.13 1.79 -3.47
C PHE A 9 -9.14 2.29 -4.50
N SER A 10 -8.74 2.33 -5.77
CA SER A 10 -9.61 2.57 -6.94
C SER A 10 -9.79 1.32 -7.78
N GLU A 11 -8.82 0.40 -7.74
CA GLU A 11 -8.86 -0.93 -8.34
C GLU A 11 -8.10 -1.91 -7.46
N PHE A 12 -8.54 -3.16 -7.43
CA PHE A 12 -7.84 -4.23 -6.74
C PHE A 12 -8.18 -5.57 -7.39
N VAL A 13 -7.19 -6.24 -7.97
CA VAL A 13 -7.34 -7.56 -8.60
C VAL A 13 -6.42 -8.55 -7.89
N SER A 14 -7.02 -9.49 -7.16
CA SER A 14 -6.32 -10.50 -6.36
C SER A 14 -5.18 -11.15 -7.14
N GLY A 15 -3.99 -11.17 -6.54
CA GLY A 15 -2.80 -11.82 -7.09
C GLY A 15 -2.25 -11.20 -8.38
N LYS A 16 -2.74 -10.02 -8.79
CA LYS A 16 -2.26 -9.33 -9.98
C LYS A 16 -1.79 -7.92 -9.67
N TYR A 17 -2.72 -7.04 -9.34
CA TYR A 17 -2.40 -5.63 -9.15
C TYR A 17 -3.42 -4.90 -8.29
N ALA A 18 -3.02 -3.75 -7.79
CA ALA A 18 -3.92 -2.78 -7.19
C ALA A 18 -3.55 -1.36 -7.62
N THR A 19 -4.54 -0.47 -7.61
CA THR A 19 -4.36 0.97 -7.77
C THR A 19 -4.94 1.66 -6.55
N ALA A 20 -4.14 2.54 -5.94
CA ALA A 20 -4.54 3.33 -4.78
C ALA A 20 -4.30 4.81 -5.02
N VAL A 21 -5.03 5.65 -4.30
CA VAL A 21 -4.99 7.11 -4.43
C VAL A 21 -4.56 7.72 -3.11
N LYS A 22 -3.70 8.74 -3.18
CA LYS A 22 -3.41 9.69 -2.10
C LYS A 22 -3.59 11.10 -2.62
N CYS A 23 -4.41 11.91 -1.95
CA CYS A 23 -4.49 13.35 -2.17
C CYS A 23 -3.57 14.04 -1.17
N VAL A 24 -2.55 14.73 -1.67
CA VAL A 24 -1.59 15.47 -0.83
C VAL A 24 -2.25 16.73 -0.31
N SER A 25 -2.24 16.92 1.00
CA SER A 25 -2.82 18.09 1.66
C SER A 25 -1.77 18.91 2.38
N LEU A 26 -1.92 20.22 2.38
CA LEU A 26 -1.13 21.09 3.27
C LEU A 26 -1.39 20.80 4.76
N ALA A 27 -2.52 20.15 5.08
CA ALA A 27 -2.85 19.71 6.43
C ALA A 27 -2.20 18.36 6.80
N ASP A 28 -1.53 17.68 5.87
CA ASP A 28 -0.70 16.51 6.21
C ASP A 28 0.54 17.00 6.98
N GLU A 29 0.68 16.62 8.25
CA GLU A 29 1.78 17.08 9.14
C GLU A 29 3.16 16.91 8.49
N VAL A 30 3.33 15.83 7.70
CA VAL A 30 4.61 15.50 7.05
C VAL A 30 5.02 16.47 5.94
N THR A 31 4.10 17.28 5.40
CA THR A 31 4.42 18.17 4.26
C THR A 31 5.28 19.36 4.65
N ASP A 32 5.24 19.80 5.91
CA ASP A 32 6.01 20.96 6.39
C ASP A 32 7.11 20.57 7.38
N ASP A 33 6.99 19.44 8.08
CA ASP A 33 7.95 18.96 9.08
C ASP A 33 9.35 18.73 8.52
N TYR A 34 9.45 18.24 7.28
CA TYR A 34 10.73 17.93 6.63
C TYR A 34 11.42 19.14 6.00
N SER A 35 10.66 20.16 5.64
CA SER A 35 11.18 21.36 4.99
C SER A 35 10.29 22.58 5.30
N PRO A 36 10.40 23.18 6.48
CA PRO A 36 9.59 24.32 6.88
C PRO A 36 9.63 25.46 5.87
N GLY A 37 8.46 25.92 5.45
CA GLY A 37 8.31 27.00 4.46
C GLY A 37 8.46 26.57 3.00
N ARG A 38 8.73 25.29 2.73
CA ARG A 38 8.71 24.68 1.39
C ARG A 38 7.94 23.35 1.45
N PRO A 39 6.60 23.39 1.53
CA PRO A 39 5.82 22.21 1.72
C PRO A 39 5.92 21.27 0.50
N TYR A 40 6.32 20.02 0.73
CA TYR A 40 6.27 18.94 -0.23
C TYR A 40 5.97 17.60 0.49
N TYR A 41 5.40 16.67 -0.21
CA TYR A 41 5.12 15.34 0.35
C TYR A 41 6.38 14.48 0.27
N PRO A 42 6.94 14.02 1.40
CA PRO A 42 8.22 13.34 1.43
C PRO A 42 8.21 12.05 0.60
N SER A 43 9.29 11.79 -0.14
CA SER A 43 9.45 10.56 -0.94
C SER A 43 9.38 9.29 -0.07
N SER A 44 9.81 9.36 1.20
CA SER A 44 9.67 8.26 2.16
C SER A 44 8.21 7.89 2.43
N MET A 45 7.30 8.86 2.44
CA MET A 45 5.86 8.62 2.61
C MET A 45 5.23 8.06 1.33
N ILE A 46 5.78 8.39 0.17
CA ILE A 46 5.38 7.77 -1.10
C ILE A 46 5.81 6.30 -1.10
N VAL A 47 7.03 5.98 -0.63
CA VAL A 47 7.47 4.58 -0.47
C VAL A 47 6.57 3.84 0.50
N GLU A 48 6.19 4.45 1.63
CA GLU A 48 5.31 3.83 2.60
C GLU A 48 3.90 3.59 2.02
N GLY A 49 3.34 4.56 1.28
CA GLY A 49 2.06 4.37 0.57
C GLY A 49 2.12 3.19 -0.43
N MET A 50 3.22 3.08 -1.17
CA MET A 50 3.48 1.94 -2.05
C MET A 50 3.58 0.62 -1.27
N ALA A 51 4.26 0.63 -0.11
CA ALA A 51 4.39 -0.54 0.75
C ALA A 51 3.04 -0.97 1.33
N GLN A 52 2.19 -0.03 1.73
CA GLN A 52 0.83 -0.34 2.19
C GLN A 52 -0.02 -0.97 1.08
N ALA A 53 0.00 -0.39 -0.13
CA ALA A 53 -0.75 -0.94 -1.25
C ALA A 53 -0.25 -2.33 -1.66
N GLY A 54 1.07 -2.52 -1.78
CA GLY A 54 1.68 -3.80 -2.15
C GLY A 54 1.54 -4.85 -1.06
N GLY A 55 1.72 -4.45 0.22
CA GLY A 55 1.53 -5.34 1.36
C GLY A 55 0.11 -5.90 1.44
N LEU A 56 -0.91 -5.06 1.24
CA LEU A 56 -2.31 -5.50 1.22
C LEU A 56 -2.63 -6.38 0.00
N LEU A 57 -1.98 -6.14 -1.15
CA LEU A 57 -2.14 -7.01 -2.33
C LEU A 57 -1.63 -8.43 -2.06
N ILE A 58 -0.51 -8.57 -1.35
CA ILE A 58 0.08 -9.86 -0.97
C ILE A 58 -0.71 -10.49 0.18
N ASP A 59 -1.08 -9.70 1.20
CA ASP A 59 -1.77 -10.21 2.40
C ASP A 59 -3.17 -10.74 2.06
N GLN A 60 -3.80 -10.21 1.02
CA GLN A 60 -5.06 -10.73 0.50
C GLN A 60 -4.94 -12.20 0.03
N LEU A 61 -3.80 -12.59 -0.55
CA LEU A 61 -3.53 -13.98 -0.95
C LEU A 61 -3.35 -14.93 0.26
N ASN A 62 -3.13 -14.35 1.45
CA ASN A 62 -3.01 -15.06 2.71
C ASN A 62 -4.25 -14.80 3.61
N ASP A 63 -5.41 -14.57 3.00
CA ASP A 63 -6.69 -14.32 3.70
C ASP A 63 -6.61 -13.20 4.75
N PHE A 64 -5.82 -12.16 4.47
CA PHE A 64 -5.63 -11.00 5.34
C PHE A 64 -5.17 -11.38 6.76
N THR A 65 -4.16 -12.22 6.86
CA THR A 65 -3.56 -12.62 8.16
C THR A 65 -2.82 -11.48 8.87
N GLY A 66 -2.51 -10.38 8.16
CA GLY A 66 -1.75 -9.26 8.69
C GLY A 66 -0.28 -9.58 8.98
N ARG A 67 0.28 -10.62 8.33
CA ARG A 67 1.65 -11.09 8.57
C ARG A 67 2.64 -10.72 7.47
N VAL A 68 2.27 -9.83 6.56
CA VAL A 68 3.12 -9.35 5.48
C VAL A 68 3.92 -8.13 5.96
N VAL A 69 5.23 -8.18 5.78
CA VAL A 69 6.14 -7.09 6.17
C VAL A 69 7.02 -6.68 5.01
N LEU A 70 7.32 -5.39 4.90
CA LEU A 70 8.32 -4.88 3.96
C LEU A 70 9.70 -5.37 4.38
N ALA A 71 10.32 -6.24 3.59
CA ALA A 71 11.65 -6.78 3.86
C ALA A 71 12.75 -5.91 3.26
N LYS A 72 12.51 -5.34 2.06
CA LYS A 72 13.54 -4.55 1.35
C LYS A 72 12.91 -3.60 0.34
N ILE A 73 13.44 -2.39 0.27
CA ILE A 73 13.30 -1.49 -0.88
C ILE A 73 14.39 -1.88 -1.87
N GLN A 74 14.02 -2.51 -2.99
CA GLN A 74 14.98 -2.96 -3.98
C GLN A 74 15.50 -1.78 -4.81
N SER A 75 14.59 -0.89 -5.21
CA SER A 75 14.91 0.36 -5.88
C SER A 75 13.80 1.39 -5.68
N SER A 76 14.17 2.66 -5.68
CA SER A 76 13.24 3.77 -5.74
C SER A 76 13.86 4.90 -6.54
N GLU A 77 13.14 5.43 -7.50
CA GLU A 77 13.53 6.54 -8.34
C GLU A 77 12.38 7.55 -8.38
N PHE A 78 12.69 8.81 -8.13
CA PHE A 78 11.72 9.91 -8.09
C PHE A 78 12.13 10.97 -9.12
N PHE A 79 11.19 11.42 -9.92
CA PHE A 79 11.47 12.36 -11.02
C PHE A 79 11.19 13.80 -10.63
N PHE A 80 10.24 14.04 -9.73
CA PHE A 80 9.90 15.35 -9.20
C PHE A 80 9.16 15.25 -7.86
N GLU A 81 9.05 16.37 -7.17
CA GLU A 81 8.37 16.46 -5.88
C GLU A 81 6.83 16.39 -6.03
N ALA A 82 6.16 15.82 -5.04
CA ALA A 82 4.72 15.91 -4.88
C ALA A 82 4.39 17.08 -3.93
N LEU A 83 3.46 17.91 -4.33
CA LEU A 83 3.12 19.16 -3.63
C LEU A 83 1.68 19.09 -3.08
N PRO A 84 1.35 19.90 -2.06
CA PRO A 84 -0.04 20.07 -1.63
C PRO A 84 -0.95 20.45 -2.80
N GLY A 85 -2.06 19.72 -2.95
CA GLY A 85 -2.98 19.83 -4.06
C GLY A 85 -2.81 18.79 -5.14
N ASP A 86 -1.70 18.02 -5.12
CA ASP A 86 -1.48 16.94 -6.07
C ASP A 86 -2.28 15.68 -5.68
N GLN A 87 -2.72 14.93 -6.69
CA GLN A 87 -3.17 13.56 -6.54
C GLN A 87 -2.06 12.61 -6.97
N LEU A 88 -1.76 11.64 -6.11
CA LEU A 88 -0.84 10.55 -6.39
C LEU A 88 -1.65 9.27 -6.64
N ASP A 89 -1.45 8.67 -7.81
CA ASP A 89 -2.02 7.39 -8.17
C ASP A 89 -0.92 6.33 -8.10
N PHE A 90 -1.04 5.43 -7.12
CA PHE A 90 -0.13 4.31 -6.90
C PHE A 90 -0.62 3.11 -7.69
N ARG A 91 0.20 2.57 -8.58
CA ARG A 91 -0.02 1.30 -9.22
C ARG A 91 0.98 0.29 -8.69
N VAL A 92 0.50 -0.81 -8.11
CA VAL A 92 1.32 -1.94 -7.64
C VAL A 92 0.98 -3.18 -8.45
N GLU A 93 2.00 -3.89 -8.89
CA GLU A 93 1.87 -5.14 -9.65
C GLU A 93 2.70 -6.22 -8.96
N LEU A 94 2.09 -7.37 -8.73
CA LEU A 94 2.77 -8.53 -8.18
C LEU A 94 3.55 -9.20 -9.31
N GLU A 95 4.88 -9.20 -9.23
CA GLU A 95 5.74 -9.87 -10.23
C GLU A 95 5.98 -11.33 -9.88
N ASP A 96 6.45 -11.58 -8.65
CA ASP A 96 6.73 -12.92 -8.15
C ASP A 96 6.11 -13.10 -6.76
N ASN A 97 5.53 -14.27 -6.53
CA ASN A 97 5.04 -14.69 -5.23
C ASN A 97 5.66 -16.05 -4.88
N LEU A 98 6.78 -15.99 -4.18
CA LEU A 98 7.55 -17.16 -3.75
C LEU A 98 7.35 -17.40 -2.26
N ASP A 99 7.54 -18.65 -1.80
CA ASP A 99 7.41 -19.04 -0.39
C ASP A 99 8.32 -18.21 0.55
N VAL A 100 9.43 -17.70 0.02
CA VAL A 100 10.41 -16.91 0.79
C VAL A 100 10.21 -15.40 0.69
N GLY A 101 9.32 -14.92 -0.17
CA GLY A 101 9.06 -13.50 -0.35
C GLY A 101 8.38 -13.18 -1.66
N SER A 102 7.70 -12.05 -1.68
CA SER A 102 6.97 -11.55 -2.85
C SER A 102 7.60 -10.27 -3.36
N MET A 103 7.75 -10.14 -4.67
CA MET A 103 8.24 -8.94 -5.32
C MET A 103 7.09 -8.16 -5.93
N VAL A 104 7.05 -6.87 -5.61
CA VAL A 104 6.08 -5.91 -6.13
C VAL A 104 6.81 -4.82 -6.91
N LYS A 105 6.35 -4.59 -8.12
CA LYS A 105 6.74 -3.46 -8.94
C LYS A 105 5.69 -2.36 -8.83
N GLY A 106 6.14 -1.15 -8.59
CA GLY A 106 5.25 -0.01 -8.42
C GLY A 106 5.61 1.19 -9.27
N THR A 107 4.57 1.88 -9.74
CA THR A 107 4.67 3.21 -10.33
C THR A 107 3.77 4.17 -9.59
N VAL A 108 4.20 5.42 -9.48
CA VAL A 108 3.39 6.51 -8.94
C VAL A 108 3.23 7.56 -10.02
N HIS A 109 1.98 7.97 -10.28
CA HIS A 109 1.68 9.07 -11.17
C HIS A 109 1.13 10.25 -10.35
N ARG A 110 1.65 11.44 -10.61
CA ARG A 110 1.15 12.70 -10.06
C ARG A 110 0.32 13.41 -11.11
N ASN A 111 -0.96 13.53 -10.90
CA ASN A 111 -1.88 14.17 -11.85
C ASN A 111 -1.75 13.60 -13.29
N GLY A 112 -1.46 12.28 -13.40
CA GLY A 112 -1.28 11.56 -14.65
C GLY A 112 0.16 11.52 -15.22
N GLU A 113 1.13 12.24 -14.62
CA GLU A 113 2.54 12.23 -15.01
C GLU A 113 3.34 11.28 -14.12
N LEU A 114 4.22 10.45 -14.70
CA LEU A 114 5.05 9.49 -13.96
C LEU A 114 5.96 10.22 -12.96
N GLN A 115 5.70 10.03 -11.68
CA GLN A 115 6.41 10.68 -10.59
C GLN A 115 7.49 9.77 -9.99
N ALA A 116 7.23 8.46 -9.87
CA ALA A 116 8.21 7.54 -9.30
C ALA A 116 8.08 6.11 -9.85
N ASN A 117 9.22 5.39 -9.80
CA ASN A 117 9.30 3.94 -9.91
C ASN A 117 9.82 3.37 -8.60
N ILE A 118 9.13 2.38 -8.01
CA ILE A 118 9.47 1.81 -6.71
C ILE A 118 9.29 0.30 -6.76
N ASN A 119 10.36 -0.46 -6.50
CA ASN A 119 10.31 -1.91 -6.43
C ASN A 119 10.57 -2.38 -4.99
N LEU A 120 9.69 -3.21 -4.48
CA LEU A 120 9.66 -3.64 -3.08
C LEU A 120 9.70 -5.16 -3.00
N ILE A 121 10.35 -5.66 -1.95
CA ILE A 121 10.32 -7.09 -1.59
C ILE A 121 9.67 -7.21 -0.21
N PHE A 122 8.68 -8.09 -0.13
CA PHE A 122 7.95 -8.40 1.09
C PHE A 122 8.28 -9.81 1.56
N ALA A 123 8.19 -10.02 2.86
CA ALA A 123 8.23 -11.33 3.49
C ALA A 123 6.91 -11.62 4.20
N VAL A 124 6.50 -12.88 4.16
CA VAL A 124 5.35 -13.37 4.93
C VAL A 124 5.88 -14.07 6.17
N LEU A 125 5.43 -13.66 7.35
CA LEU A 125 5.90 -14.20 8.64
C LEU A 125 5.17 -15.52 8.96
N ASN A 126 5.57 -16.62 8.29
CA ASN A 126 4.97 -17.95 8.43
C ASN A 126 5.74 -18.89 9.39
N ASP A 127 6.86 -18.44 9.95
CA ASP A 127 7.70 -19.24 10.87
C ASP A 127 7.08 -19.28 12.28
N GLU A 128 7.13 -20.43 12.95
CA GLU A 128 6.62 -20.63 14.33
C GLU A 128 7.18 -19.61 15.33
N ARG A 129 8.36 -19.05 15.08
CA ARG A 129 8.96 -17.98 15.88
C ARG A 129 8.11 -16.71 15.89
N PHE A 130 7.29 -16.52 14.87
CA PHE A 130 6.42 -15.35 14.69
C PHE A 130 4.95 -15.62 15.05
N ASP A 131 4.59 -16.84 15.49
CA ASP A 131 3.21 -17.19 15.84
C ASP A 131 2.59 -16.32 16.93
N LYS A 132 3.45 -15.77 17.81
CA LYS A 132 3.05 -14.84 18.88
C LYS A 132 3.12 -13.37 18.46
N VAL A 133 3.62 -13.08 17.26
CA VAL A 133 3.72 -11.71 16.77
C VAL A 133 2.40 -11.34 16.11
N GLN A 134 1.66 -10.47 16.75
CA GLN A 134 0.46 -9.85 16.21
C GLN A 134 0.83 -8.44 15.77
N LEU A 135 0.91 -8.21 14.46
CA LEU A 135 1.24 -6.89 13.91
C LEU A 135 0.05 -5.93 13.99
N PHE A 136 -1.17 -6.45 13.88
CA PHE A 136 -2.39 -5.68 13.92
C PHE A 136 -3.45 -6.39 14.76
N GLU A 137 -4.27 -5.63 15.48
CA GLU A 137 -5.52 -6.14 16.03
C GLU A 137 -6.50 -6.47 14.89
N PRO A 138 -7.07 -7.69 14.81
CA PRO A 138 -7.89 -8.11 13.67
C PRO A 138 -9.06 -7.19 13.36
N ALA A 139 -9.74 -6.67 14.38
CA ALA A 139 -10.86 -5.75 14.20
C ALA A 139 -10.42 -4.40 13.64
N GLU A 140 -9.27 -3.88 14.09
CA GLU A 140 -8.71 -2.63 13.58
C GLU A 140 -8.19 -2.79 12.16
N PHE A 141 -7.54 -3.92 11.85
CA PHE A 141 -7.06 -4.24 10.52
C PHE A 141 -8.23 -4.35 9.52
N CYS A 142 -9.28 -5.07 9.87
CA CYS A 142 -10.49 -5.16 9.05
C CYS A 142 -11.15 -3.78 8.83
N ARG A 143 -11.21 -2.95 9.89
CA ARG A 143 -11.70 -1.58 9.79
C ARG A 143 -10.85 -0.74 8.84
N MET A 144 -9.52 -0.89 8.88
CA MET A 144 -8.58 -0.22 7.98
C MET A 144 -8.88 -0.57 6.52
N ILE A 145 -8.97 -1.87 6.20
CA ILE A 145 -9.23 -2.36 4.84
C ILE A 145 -10.56 -1.82 4.30
N ARG A 146 -11.60 -1.76 5.16
CA ARG A 146 -12.90 -1.16 4.80
C ARG A 146 -12.81 0.33 4.52
N LEU A 147 -12.08 1.08 5.37
CA LEU A 147 -11.87 2.52 5.17
C LEU A 147 -11.14 2.81 3.86
N LEU A 148 -10.19 1.94 3.48
CA LEU A 148 -9.49 2.00 2.21
C LEU A 148 -10.33 1.53 1.02
N LYS A 149 -11.60 1.17 1.23
CA LYS A 149 -12.56 0.72 0.19
C LYS A 149 -12.13 -0.52 -0.59
N LEU A 150 -11.24 -1.35 -0.03
CA LEU A 150 -10.72 -2.52 -0.74
C LEU A 150 -11.87 -3.48 -1.13
N PHE A 151 -12.82 -3.75 -0.23
CA PHE A 151 -13.94 -4.65 -0.51
C PHE A 151 -14.99 -4.07 -1.46
N GLU A 152 -14.97 -2.76 -1.72
CA GLU A 152 -15.88 -2.11 -2.69
C GLU A 152 -15.39 -2.30 -4.13
N VAL A 153 -14.06 -2.36 -4.33
CA VAL A 153 -13.43 -2.41 -5.65
C VAL A 153 -12.67 -3.70 -5.92
N GLY A 154 -12.47 -4.52 -4.87
CA GLY A 154 -11.66 -5.74 -4.94
C GLY A 154 -12.38 -6.89 -5.63
N VAL A 155 -11.69 -7.49 -6.59
CA VAL A 155 -12.17 -8.66 -7.33
C VAL A 155 -11.11 -9.75 -7.37
N ASN A 156 -11.57 -10.99 -7.41
CA ASN A 156 -10.76 -12.15 -7.73
C ASN A 156 -10.38 -12.15 -9.22
N GLN A 157 -9.47 -13.03 -9.64
CA GLN A 157 -9.03 -13.12 -11.03
C GLN A 157 -10.15 -13.51 -12.01
N ASP A 158 -11.20 -14.16 -11.52
CA ASP A 158 -12.41 -14.53 -12.28
C ASP A 158 -13.47 -13.42 -12.32
N GLY A 159 -13.19 -12.26 -11.69
CA GLY A 159 -14.08 -11.10 -11.61
C GLY A 159 -15.09 -11.16 -10.47
N THR A 160 -15.10 -12.22 -9.65
CA THR A 160 -15.98 -12.27 -8.47
C THR A 160 -15.49 -11.32 -7.37
N PRO A 161 -16.38 -10.67 -6.60
CA PRO A 161 -15.97 -9.77 -5.53
C PRO A 161 -15.14 -10.48 -4.45
N ILE A 162 -14.14 -9.80 -3.91
CA ILE A 162 -13.44 -10.23 -2.70
C ILE A 162 -14.39 -9.96 -1.53
N LEU A 163 -14.80 -11.03 -0.85
CA LEU A 163 -15.72 -10.93 0.28
C LEU A 163 -14.95 -10.64 1.57
N SER A 164 -15.51 -9.76 2.38
CA SER A 164 -15.06 -9.60 3.76
C SER A 164 -15.43 -10.87 4.54
N LEU A 165 -14.45 -11.70 4.92
CA LEU A 165 -14.66 -12.90 5.71
C LEU A 165 -15.09 -12.61 7.16
N ILE A 166 -15.11 -11.34 7.55
CA ILE A 166 -15.46 -10.93 8.91
C ILE A 166 -16.84 -10.27 8.87
N HIS A 167 -17.87 -11.08 9.07
CA HIS A 167 -19.17 -10.60 9.54
C HIS A 167 -19.03 -10.25 11.04
N ILE A 168 -18.61 -9.05 11.34
CA ILE A 168 -18.72 -8.46 12.67
C ILE A 168 -19.72 -7.31 12.59
#